data_1adb9de247a7be7d889b618d6eb9a6fe
#
_entry.id   1adb9de247a7be7d889b618d6eb9a6fe
#
_cell.length_a   1.000
_cell.length_b   1.000
_cell.length_c   1.000
_cell.angle_alpha   90.00
_cell.angle_beta   90.00
_cell.angle_gamma   90.00
#
_symmetry.space_group_name_H-M   'P 1'
#
loop_
_entity.id
_entity.type
_entity.pdbx_description
1 polymer ?
#
loop_
_entity_poly.entity_id
_entity_poly.type
_entity_poly.pdbx_seq_one_letter_code
_entity_poly.pdbx_strand_id
1 'polypeptide(L)'
;DDLTSYNPQTNILTDIFIRSVKRLNPALTDLECSQLLDKIVGILNNDDLGKEFYTMLSSNSGVKLIDFADANNNEWHVTTEFTCENVESGDSFRPDITCFINGLPLAFIEVKKPNNHDGILAERDRINKRMRSKSFRRFINLTQLMIFSNNQEYDNENRVPIQGAFYCCAAKERAFFNVFREADATFVSKYPYLALTEDSEKQVLKHRNCIVIKNLPDYETNKKVDTPTNRVLTSMLCRERFLFLLRYGFAYVNRTIELEDGSKITTLEKHVMRYQQLFASLAIRKKLSKGVKSGIIWHTQGSGKTALAYYSVRSLTDYYAKRETAVKFYFIVDRIALMEQASDEFVARGLVVRNVNSRDDLMKDIRDTTPVVNSEGKAEIMVVNIQKFKEDSTKIQIESGYNTNLQRVFFIDEAHRGYSPQGSFLANLLEADKDAVKIALTGTPLLREEKE
;
A
#
# COMPACT_ATOMS: atom_id res chain seq x y z
N ASP A 1 -6.49 20.45 23.26
CA ASP A 1 -6.21 19.25 24.06
C ASP A 1 -4.80 19.38 24.64
N ASP A 2 -4.69 19.22 25.94
CA ASP A 2 -3.39 19.24 26.63
C ASP A 2 -2.60 18.02 26.21
N LEU A 3 -1.69 18.18 25.24
CA LEU A 3 -0.69 17.20 24.87
C LEU A 3 0.37 17.18 25.99
N THR A 4 0.05 16.51 27.10
CA THR A 4 0.88 16.55 28.31
C THR A 4 2.07 15.62 28.22
N SER A 5 2.07 14.61 27.33
CA SER A 5 3.13 13.60 27.24
C SER A 5 3.36 13.14 25.80
N TYR A 6 4.54 13.42 25.27
CA TYR A 6 4.99 12.93 23.96
C TYR A 6 6.52 12.76 23.94
N ASN A 7 6.99 11.93 23.03
CA ASN A 7 8.42 11.77 22.79
C ASN A 7 8.88 12.76 21.71
N PRO A 8 9.74 13.73 22.03
CA PRO A 8 10.09 14.83 21.13
C PRO A 8 10.88 14.39 19.88
N GLN A 9 11.54 13.24 19.91
CA GLN A 9 12.32 12.72 18.78
C GLN A 9 11.48 11.89 17.79
N THR A 10 10.33 11.39 18.22
CA THR A 10 9.46 10.52 17.42
C THR A 10 8.07 11.12 17.21
N ASN A 11 7.70 12.12 18.01
CA ASN A 11 6.34 12.66 18.12
C ASN A 11 5.28 11.61 18.51
N ILE A 12 5.67 10.49 19.13
CA ILE A 12 4.70 9.54 19.69
C ILE A 12 4.01 10.18 20.89
N LEU A 13 2.67 10.18 20.90
CA LEU A 13 1.86 10.61 22.03
C LEU A 13 1.81 9.47 23.04
N THR A 14 2.67 9.53 24.06
CA THR A 14 3.01 8.40 24.92
C THR A 14 1.82 7.88 25.73
N ASP A 15 1.05 8.77 26.34
CA ASP A 15 -0.12 8.37 27.14
C ASP A 15 -1.23 7.76 26.28
N ILE A 16 -1.44 8.33 25.08
CA ILE A 16 -2.40 7.80 24.11
C ILE A 16 -1.95 6.43 23.62
N PHE A 17 -0.66 6.26 23.34
CA PHE A 17 -0.09 4.98 22.91
C PHE A 17 -0.31 3.89 23.97
N ILE A 18 0.11 4.15 25.22
CA ILE A 18 0.01 3.18 26.31
C ILE A 18 -1.44 2.74 26.52
N ARG A 19 -2.38 3.69 26.67
CA ARG A 19 -3.80 3.35 26.89
C ARG A 19 -4.42 2.62 25.70
N SER A 20 -4.05 2.98 24.47
CA SER A 20 -4.58 2.33 23.26
C SER A 20 -4.04 0.91 23.09
N VAL A 21 -2.74 0.71 23.30
CA VAL A 21 -2.11 -0.63 23.24
C VAL A 21 -2.69 -1.54 24.32
N LYS A 22 -2.87 -1.03 25.54
CA LYS A 22 -3.50 -1.80 26.63
C LYS A 22 -4.94 -2.19 26.30
N ARG A 23 -5.72 -1.27 25.74
CA ARG A 23 -7.08 -1.57 25.31
C ARG A 23 -7.12 -2.66 24.24
N LEU A 24 -6.20 -2.61 23.25
CA LEU A 24 -6.10 -3.62 22.19
C LEU A 24 -5.53 -4.96 22.66
N ASN A 25 -4.81 -4.97 23.79
CA ASN A 25 -4.15 -6.13 24.39
C ASN A 25 -4.40 -6.16 25.91
N PRO A 26 -5.59 -6.55 26.36
CA PRO A 26 -5.97 -6.45 27.77
C PRO A 26 -5.10 -7.25 28.74
N ALA A 27 -4.37 -8.25 28.23
CA ALA A 27 -3.46 -9.06 29.04
C ALA A 27 -2.16 -8.34 29.44
N LEU A 28 -1.80 -7.22 28.74
CA LEU A 28 -0.58 -6.48 29.05
C LEU A 28 -0.79 -5.59 30.28
N THR A 29 0.28 -5.43 31.06
CA THR A 29 0.38 -4.43 32.12
C THR A 29 0.83 -3.08 31.58
N ASP A 30 0.66 -2.01 32.33
CA ASP A 30 1.14 -0.67 31.93
C ASP A 30 2.67 -0.65 31.78
N LEU A 31 3.39 -1.41 32.61
CA LEU A 31 4.84 -1.55 32.49
C LEU A 31 5.25 -2.23 31.18
N GLU A 32 4.57 -3.30 30.78
CA GLU A 32 4.84 -3.97 29.51
C GLU A 32 4.51 -3.09 28.31
N CYS A 33 3.46 -2.26 28.38
CA CYS A 33 3.16 -1.26 27.37
C CYS A 33 4.25 -0.19 27.27
N SER A 34 4.80 0.25 28.39
CA SER A 34 5.93 1.20 28.43
C SER A 34 7.21 0.58 27.85
N GLN A 35 7.53 -0.67 28.22
CA GLN A 35 8.68 -1.41 27.66
C GLN A 35 8.54 -1.63 26.16
N LEU A 36 7.32 -1.86 25.66
CA LEU A 36 7.04 -1.96 24.23
C LEU A 36 7.32 -0.63 23.53
N LEU A 37 6.93 0.51 24.13
CA LEU A 37 7.24 1.84 23.60
C LEU A 37 8.74 2.05 23.49
N ASP A 38 9.49 1.73 24.53
CA ASP A 38 10.96 1.84 24.54
C ASP A 38 11.59 0.96 23.45
N LYS A 39 11.09 -0.27 23.29
CA LYS A 39 11.51 -1.15 22.21
C LYS A 39 11.23 -0.53 20.84
N ILE A 40 10.04 0.03 20.63
CA ILE A 40 9.70 0.72 19.36
C ILE A 40 10.65 1.87 19.11
N VAL A 41 10.89 2.74 20.08
CA VAL A 41 11.82 3.87 19.94
C VAL A 41 13.24 3.39 19.62
N GLY A 42 13.65 2.24 20.16
CA GLY A 42 14.94 1.61 19.87
C GLY A 42 15.06 1.16 18.41
N ILE A 43 14.11 0.35 17.94
CA ILE A 43 14.15 -0.18 16.56
C ILE A 43 13.98 0.89 15.49
N LEU A 44 13.33 2.02 15.81
CA LEU A 44 13.20 3.14 14.88
C LEU A 44 14.55 3.81 14.53
N ASN A 45 15.61 3.51 15.27
CA ASN A 45 16.95 3.99 14.96
C ASN A 45 17.69 3.13 13.93
N ASN A 46 17.15 1.98 13.53
CA ASN A 46 17.76 1.07 12.55
C ASN A 46 17.85 1.72 11.16
N ASP A 47 18.91 1.38 10.41
CA ASP A 47 19.06 1.84 9.01
C ASP A 47 18.35 0.88 8.04
N ASP A 48 17.07 0.67 8.27
CA ASP A 48 16.22 -0.28 7.56
C ASP A 48 14.94 0.33 6.97
N LEU A 49 14.87 1.66 6.88
CA LEU A 49 13.68 2.40 6.41
C LEU A 49 12.40 2.09 7.21
N GLY A 50 12.57 1.72 8.48
CA GLY A 50 11.47 1.33 9.38
C GLY A 50 10.88 -0.06 9.08
N LYS A 51 11.65 -0.97 8.48
CA LYS A 51 11.20 -2.33 8.13
C LYS A 51 10.79 -3.14 9.36
N GLU A 52 11.61 -3.11 10.40
CA GLU A 52 11.32 -3.84 11.64
C GLU A 52 10.06 -3.29 12.32
N PHE A 53 9.95 -1.96 12.42
CA PHE A 53 8.74 -1.33 12.94
C PHE A 53 7.51 -1.68 12.10
N TYR A 54 7.60 -1.59 10.77
CA TYR A 54 6.48 -1.92 9.88
C TYR A 54 6.06 -3.39 10.01
N THR A 55 7.01 -4.29 10.18
CA THR A 55 6.73 -5.72 10.41
C THR A 55 5.93 -5.90 11.69
N MET A 56 6.32 -5.21 12.78
CA MET A 56 5.57 -5.21 14.04
C MET A 56 4.17 -4.59 13.86
N LEU A 57 4.08 -3.43 13.19
CA LEU A 57 2.84 -2.70 12.96
C LEU A 57 1.81 -3.53 12.20
N SER A 58 2.23 -4.23 11.14
CA SER A 58 1.36 -4.95 10.21
C SER A 58 1.18 -6.44 10.53
N SER A 59 1.80 -6.95 11.61
CA SER A 59 1.74 -8.36 12.00
C SER A 59 0.34 -8.79 12.43
N ASN A 60 0.02 -10.06 12.17
CA ASN A 60 -1.16 -10.74 12.72
C ASN A 60 -0.90 -11.42 14.06
N SER A 61 0.37 -11.58 14.44
CA SER A 61 0.81 -12.25 15.65
C SER A 61 1.50 -11.26 16.59
N GLY A 62 1.47 -11.54 17.88
CA GLY A 62 2.07 -10.69 18.91
C GLY A 62 1.18 -9.54 19.34
N VAL A 63 1.80 -8.44 19.81
CA VAL A 63 1.08 -7.29 20.36
C VAL A 63 0.47 -6.44 19.24
N LYS A 64 -0.82 -6.17 19.34
CA LYS A 64 -1.54 -5.34 18.38
C LYS A 64 -1.28 -3.86 18.68
N LEU A 65 -0.68 -3.15 17.72
CA LEU A 65 -0.52 -1.70 17.77
C LEU A 65 -1.72 -0.97 17.16
N ILE A 66 -2.38 -1.61 16.19
CA ILE A 66 -3.54 -1.11 15.45
C ILE A 66 -4.56 -2.23 15.29
N ASP A 67 -5.85 -1.90 15.45
CA ASP A 67 -6.92 -2.79 15.02
C ASP A 67 -7.23 -2.53 13.53
N PHE A 68 -6.79 -3.45 12.67
CA PHE A 68 -7.06 -3.39 11.23
C PHE A 68 -8.43 -3.96 10.84
N ALA A 69 -9.16 -4.56 11.78
CA ALA A 69 -10.46 -5.15 11.52
C ALA A 69 -11.59 -4.15 11.78
N ASP A 70 -11.45 -3.35 12.83
CA ASP A 70 -12.41 -2.31 13.18
C ASP A 70 -11.69 -0.96 13.35
N ALA A 71 -11.96 -0.05 12.43
CA ALA A 71 -11.40 1.29 12.46
C ALA A 71 -11.82 2.10 13.70
N ASN A 72 -12.99 1.81 14.25
CA ASN A 72 -13.53 2.53 15.42
C ASN A 72 -12.85 2.09 16.73
N ASN A 73 -12.20 0.94 16.73
CA ASN A 73 -11.43 0.45 17.88
C ASN A 73 -10.04 1.11 17.99
N ASN A 74 -9.72 2.08 17.15
CA ASN A 74 -8.50 2.86 17.22
C ASN A 74 -8.80 4.30 17.65
N GLU A 75 -7.82 4.94 18.29
CA GLU A 75 -7.86 6.37 18.57
C GLU A 75 -7.22 7.18 17.44
N TRP A 76 -7.98 8.10 16.88
CA TRP A 76 -7.56 8.94 15.75
C TRP A 76 -7.37 10.37 16.20
N HIS A 77 -6.18 10.91 15.95
CA HIS A 77 -5.86 12.30 16.28
C HIS A 77 -5.20 12.97 15.08
N VAL A 78 -5.35 14.28 15.03
CA VAL A 78 -4.67 15.15 14.07
C VAL A 78 -4.19 16.39 14.79
N THR A 79 -3.00 16.85 14.46
CA THR A 79 -2.49 18.13 14.95
C THR A 79 -1.80 18.89 13.82
N THR A 80 -1.76 20.19 13.94
CA THR A 80 -1.08 21.07 13.00
C THR A 80 0.22 21.59 13.61
N GLU A 81 1.25 21.73 12.78
CA GLU A 81 2.55 22.30 13.14
C GLU A 81 3.19 21.65 14.39
N PHE A 82 3.10 20.33 14.47
CA PHE A 82 3.67 19.58 15.58
C PHE A 82 5.15 19.30 15.36
N THR A 83 5.98 19.94 16.17
CA THR A 83 7.43 19.91 15.98
C THR A 83 8.05 18.60 16.40
N CYS A 84 8.85 18.00 15.51
CA CYS A 84 9.78 16.92 15.82
C CYS A 84 11.16 17.57 16.08
N GLU A 85 11.66 17.39 17.28
CA GLU A 85 12.91 18.00 17.71
C GLU A 85 14.12 17.19 17.26
N ASN A 86 15.17 17.90 16.85
CA ASN A 86 16.47 17.33 16.62
C ASN A 86 17.39 17.67 17.78
N VAL A 87 17.71 16.67 18.59
CA VAL A 87 18.53 16.85 19.81
C VAL A 87 19.99 17.12 19.47
N GLU A 88 20.47 16.70 18.29
CA GLU A 88 21.88 16.78 17.93
C GLU A 88 22.28 18.10 17.23
N SER A 89 21.40 18.67 16.40
CA SER A 89 21.74 19.83 15.56
C SER A 89 20.95 21.10 15.83
N GLY A 90 19.93 21.04 16.71
CA GLY A 90 19.00 22.15 16.94
C GLY A 90 18.07 22.44 15.76
N ASP A 91 18.20 21.71 14.66
CA ASP A 91 17.28 21.75 13.54
C ASP A 91 15.99 21.00 13.92
N SER A 92 14.83 21.58 13.66
CA SER A 92 13.55 20.97 13.95
C SER A 92 12.77 20.71 12.67
N PHE A 93 11.93 19.69 12.67
CA PHE A 93 10.99 19.42 11.60
C PHE A 93 9.56 19.60 12.09
N ARG A 94 8.81 20.47 11.45
CA ARG A 94 7.44 20.79 11.82
C ARG A 94 6.53 20.61 10.62
N PRO A 95 5.93 19.39 10.45
CA PRO A 95 4.94 19.15 9.42
C PRO A 95 3.73 20.08 9.58
N ASP A 96 3.13 20.49 8.45
CA ASP A 96 1.92 21.33 8.49
C ASP A 96 0.77 20.59 9.19
N ILE A 97 0.58 19.29 8.92
CA ILE A 97 -0.43 18.45 9.56
C ILE A 97 0.17 17.08 9.86
N THR A 98 -0.03 16.55 11.07
CA THR A 98 0.38 15.20 11.46
C THR A 98 -0.85 14.38 11.86
N CYS A 99 -0.98 13.17 11.32
CA CYS A 99 -2.07 12.24 11.58
C CYS A 99 -1.59 11.07 12.45
N PHE A 100 -2.31 10.83 13.54
CA PHE A 100 -1.99 9.79 14.52
C PHE A 100 -3.04 8.70 14.56
N ILE A 101 -2.57 7.47 14.76
CA ILE A 101 -3.41 6.34 15.12
C ILE A 101 -2.82 5.74 16.39
N ASN A 102 -3.62 5.64 17.45
CA ASN A 102 -3.19 5.12 18.74
C ASN A 102 -1.90 5.79 19.28
N GLY A 103 -1.78 7.10 19.08
CA GLY A 103 -0.63 7.89 19.48
C GLY A 103 0.59 7.82 18.54
N LEU A 104 0.56 6.98 17.50
CA LEU A 104 1.64 6.86 16.52
C LEU A 104 1.45 7.83 15.35
N PRO A 105 2.41 8.73 15.02
CA PRO A 105 2.36 9.65 13.88
C PRO A 105 2.65 8.92 12.57
N LEU A 106 1.63 8.27 12.01
CA LEU A 106 1.78 7.37 10.85
C LEU A 106 1.70 8.06 9.50
N ALA A 107 1.19 9.30 9.45
CA ALA A 107 1.22 10.12 8.25
C ALA A 107 1.42 11.59 8.60
N PHE A 108 2.03 12.34 7.67
CA PHE A 108 2.02 13.79 7.71
C PHE A 108 1.72 14.39 6.33
N ILE A 109 1.28 15.64 6.34
CA ILE A 109 0.91 16.38 5.13
C ILE A 109 1.66 17.72 5.15
N GLU A 110 2.29 18.05 4.03
CA GLU A 110 2.87 19.37 3.72
C GLU A 110 2.04 20.02 2.63
N VAL A 111 1.53 21.20 2.90
CA VAL A 111 0.72 21.97 1.95
C VAL A 111 1.45 23.22 1.48
N LYS A 112 1.33 23.53 0.20
CA LYS A 112 1.92 24.72 -0.40
C LYS A 112 0.84 25.56 -1.06
N LYS A 113 1.09 26.86 -1.14
CA LYS A 113 0.17 27.77 -1.84
C LYS A 113 0.09 27.39 -3.32
N PRO A 114 -1.10 27.46 -3.94
CA PRO A 114 -1.29 27.11 -5.34
C PRO A 114 -0.40 27.87 -6.32
N ASN A 115 -0.07 29.12 -6.00
CA ASN A 115 0.79 29.99 -6.82
C ASN A 115 2.30 29.80 -6.59
N ASN A 116 2.69 28.88 -5.72
CA ASN A 116 4.10 28.56 -5.49
C ASN A 116 4.51 27.41 -6.44
N HIS A 117 4.98 27.76 -7.63
CA HIS A 117 5.34 26.80 -8.67
C HIS A 117 6.45 25.83 -8.27
N ASP A 118 7.42 26.27 -7.47
CA ASP A 118 8.55 25.43 -7.04
C ASP A 118 8.31 24.72 -5.70
N GLY A 119 7.15 24.97 -5.08
CA GLY A 119 6.87 24.51 -3.72
C GLY A 119 6.97 23.00 -3.54
N ILE A 120 6.46 22.22 -4.48
CA ILE A 120 6.52 20.75 -4.43
C ILE A 120 7.95 20.24 -4.64
N LEU A 121 8.71 20.83 -5.58
CA LEU A 121 10.13 20.49 -5.80
C LEU A 121 10.98 20.81 -4.58
N ALA A 122 10.81 22.01 -4.01
CA ALA A 122 11.52 22.43 -2.81
C ALA A 122 11.22 21.48 -1.63
N GLU A 123 9.96 21.06 -1.45
CA GLU A 123 9.62 20.09 -0.40
C GLU A 123 10.21 18.70 -0.67
N ARG A 124 10.24 18.24 -1.91
CA ARG A 124 10.92 16.99 -2.25
C ARG A 124 12.40 17.04 -1.88
N ASP A 125 13.07 18.14 -2.13
CA ASP A 125 14.49 18.30 -1.81
C ASP A 125 14.72 18.40 -0.30
N ARG A 126 13.81 19.07 0.43
CA ARG A 126 13.84 19.14 1.90
C ARG A 126 13.62 17.76 2.52
N ILE A 127 12.60 17.01 2.08
CA ILE A 127 12.35 15.68 2.64
C ILE A 127 13.49 14.70 2.32
N ASN A 128 14.08 14.77 1.14
CA ASN A 128 15.26 13.98 0.79
C ASN A 128 16.46 14.27 1.72
N LYS A 129 16.64 15.54 2.09
CA LYS A 129 17.66 15.94 3.07
C LYS A 129 17.38 15.35 4.45
N ARG A 130 16.11 15.43 4.91
CA ARG A 130 15.68 14.91 6.21
C ARG A 130 15.79 13.39 6.28
N MET A 131 15.44 12.66 5.21
CA MET A 131 15.55 11.21 5.14
C MET A 131 17.01 10.71 5.27
N ARG A 132 17.96 11.49 4.77
CA ARG A 132 19.40 11.18 4.91
C ARG A 132 19.99 11.55 6.27
N SER A 133 19.31 12.41 7.03
CA SER A 133 19.76 12.82 8.35
C SER A 133 19.48 11.76 9.40
N LYS A 134 20.52 11.34 10.14
CA LYS A 134 20.37 10.41 11.26
C LYS A 134 19.47 10.98 12.35
N SER A 135 19.47 12.29 12.52
CA SER A 135 18.70 12.98 13.55
C SER A 135 17.18 12.86 13.41
N PHE A 136 16.67 12.70 12.17
CA PHE A 136 15.26 12.47 11.92
C PHE A 136 14.92 11.00 11.63
N ARG A 137 15.88 10.11 11.71
CA ARG A 137 15.69 8.70 11.35
C ARG A 137 14.51 8.05 12.07
N ARG A 138 14.39 8.25 13.37
CA ARG A 138 13.30 7.66 14.16
C ARG A 138 11.93 8.13 13.69
N PHE A 139 11.75 9.42 13.48
CA PHE A 139 10.50 9.99 12.99
C PHE A 139 10.18 9.53 11.56
N ILE A 140 11.19 9.52 10.67
CA ILE A 140 11.04 9.06 9.28
C ILE A 140 10.72 7.57 9.20
N ASN A 141 11.35 6.72 10.02
CA ASN A 141 11.10 5.29 10.07
C ASN A 141 9.69 4.96 10.63
N LEU A 142 9.21 5.78 11.56
CA LEU A 142 7.90 5.65 12.15
C LEU A 142 6.79 6.06 11.17
N THR A 143 6.98 7.18 10.47
CA THR A 143 6.01 7.72 9.55
C THR A 143 5.93 6.86 8.29
N GLN A 144 4.74 6.30 8.02
CA GLN A 144 4.57 5.41 6.88
C GLN A 144 4.22 6.16 5.59
N LEU A 145 3.43 7.24 5.70
CA LEU A 145 2.93 7.98 4.55
C LEU A 145 3.23 9.47 4.68
N MET A 146 3.81 10.05 3.65
CA MET A 146 4.15 11.47 3.55
C MET A 146 3.43 12.05 2.35
N ILE A 147 2.61 13.09 2.57
CA ILE A 147 1.75 13.70 1.55
C ILE A 147 2.21 15.14 1.31
N PHE A 148 2.25 15.53 0.04
CA PHE A 148 2.67 16.85 -0.42
C PHE A 148 1.66 17.38 -1.43
N SER A 149 1.13 18.58 -1.25
CA SER A 149 0.17 19.15 -2.18
C SER A 149 0.27 20.65 -2.26
N ASN A 150 0.10 21.19 -3.47
CA ASN A 150 -0.12 22.62 -3.69
C ASN A 150 -1.54 22.91 -4.18
N ASN A 151 -2.46 21.99 -4.02
CA ASN A 151 -3.86 22.10 -4.38
C ASN A 151 -4.15 22.38 -5.87
N GLN A 152 -3.18 22.08 -6.74
CA GLN A 152 -3.34 22.15 -8.19
C GLN A 152 -3.61 20.76 -8.78
N GLU A 153 -4.28 20.71 -9.93
CA GLU A 153 -4.43 19.47 -10.68
C GLU A 153 -3.07 19.04 -11.26
N TYR A 154 -2.81 17.75 -11.24
CA TYR A 154 -1.63 17.21 -11.88
C TYR A 154 -1.86 17.10 -13.39
N ASP A 155 -1.01 17.77 -14.15
CA ASP A 155 -0.98 17.69 -15.60
C ASP A 155 0.09 16.69 -16.07
N ASN A 156 -0.34 15.68 -16.84
CA ASN A 156 0.57 14.70 -17.41
C ASN A 156 1.36 15.23 -18.60
N GLU A 157 0.84 16.25 -19.28
CA GLU A 157 1.44 16.82 -20.49
C GLU A 157 2.54 17.82 -20.10
N ASN A 158 2.25 18.65 -19.11
CA ASN A 158 3.20 19.65 -18.58
C ASN A 158 3.76 19.19 -17.24
N ARG A 159 4.85 18.42 -17.27
CA ARG A 159 5.46 17.85 -16.06
C ARG A 159 6.37 18.80 -15.28
N VAL A 160 6.55 20.01 -15.77
CA VAL A 160 7.37 21.04 -15.12
C VAL A 160 6.64 22.38 -15.24
N PRO A 161 6.40 23.09 -14.14
CA PRO A 161 6.71 22.72 -12.76
C PRO A 161 5.84 21.56 -12.23
N ILE A 162 6.36 20.80 -11.27
CA ILE A 162 5.58 19.71 -10.63
C ILE A 162 4.48 20.33 -9.77
N GLN A 163 3.23 20.04 -10.12
CA GLN A 163 2.04 20.49 -9.40
C GLN A 163 1.09 19.31 -9.17
N GLY A 164 0.36 19.33 -8.06
CA GLY A 164 -0.60 18.29 -7.75
C GLY A 164 -0.60 17.87 -6.29
N ALA A 165 -1.27 16.77 -6.02
CA ALA A 165 -1.21 16.05 -4.76
C ALA A 165 -0.40 14.76 -4.93
N PHE A 166 0.65 14.63 -4.13
CA PHE A 166 1.60 13.53 -4.19
C PHE A 166 1.73 12.86 -2.83
N TYR A 167 2.20 11.62 -2.85
CA TYR A 167 2.56 10.89 -1.64
C TYR A 167 3.79 10.03 -1.88
N CYS A 168 4.52 9.80 -0.81
CA CYS A 168 5.69 8.92 -0.80
C CYS A 168 5.84 8.22 0.56
N CYS A 169 6.85 7.37 0.66
CA CYS A 169 7.33 6.76 1.90
C CYS A 169 8.82 7.03 2.08
N ALA A 170 9.39 6.58 3.18
CA ALA A 170 10.82 6.69 3.46
C ALA A 170 11.69 6.11 2.34
N ALA A 171 12.81 6.77 2.05
CA ALA A 171 13.78 6.35 1.04
C ALA A 171 15.21 6.66 1.50
N LYS A 172 16.21 5.88 1.05
CA LYS A 172 17.62 6.13 1.40
C LYS A 172 18.19 7.37 0.70
N GLU A 173 17.92 7.48 -0.58
CA GLU A 173 18.51 8.56 -1.39
C GLU A 173 17.47 9.59 -1.84
N ARG A 174 16.42 9.14 -2.51
CA ARG A 174 15.42 10.01 -3.11
C ARG A 174 14.02 9.44 -2.97
N ALA A 175 13.14 10.22 -2.36
CA ALA A 175 11.72 9.90 -2.27
C ALA A 175 11.07 9.86 -3.66
N PHE A 176 10.29 8.83 -3.90
CA PHE A 176 9.52 8.68 -5.13
C PHE A 176 8.12 9.26 -4.92
N PHE A 177 7.86 10.42 -5.50
CA PHE A 177 6.57 11.10 -5.41
C PHE A 177 5.56 10.45 -6.35
N ASN A 178 4.62 9.72 -5.80
CA ASN A 178 3.48 9.16 -6.52
C ASN A 178 2.37 10.20 -6.59
N VAL A 179 1.88 10.50 -7.79
CA VAL A 179 0.67 11.33 -7.93
C VAL A 179 -0.53 10.58 -7.38
N PHE A 180 -1.43 11.28 -6.68
CA PHE A 180 -2.70 10.73 -6.26
C PHE A 180 -3.82 11.16 -7.22
N ARG A 181 -4.67 10.19 -7.60
CA ARG A 181 -5.92 10.44 -8.30
C ARG A 181 -7.01 9.57 -7.69
N GLU A 182 -8.18 10.14 -7.45
CA GLU A 182 -9.34 9.38 -7.02
C GLU A 182 -9.91 8.59 -8.20
N ALA A 183 -10.00 7.28 -8.06
CA ALA A 183 -10.53 6.39 -9.09
C ALA A 183 -12.00 6.00 -8.87
N ASP A 184 -12.58 6.29 -7.70
CA ASP A 184 -13.99 6.01 -7.40
C ASP A 184 -14.86 7.25 -7.67
N ALA A 185 -15.55 7.25 -8.80
CA ALA A 185 -16.46 8.35 -9.17
C ALA A 185 -17.58 8.61 -8.15
N THR A 186 -17.87 7.62 -7.29
CA THR A 186 -18.89 7.76 -6.23
C THR A 186 -18.29 8.18 -4.89
N PHE A 187 -17.01 8.56 -4.87
CA PHE A 187 -16.29 8.89 -3.66
C PHE A 187 -16.97 9.96 -2.82
N VAL A 188 -17.36 11.09 -3.43
CA VAL A 188 -17.98 12.24 -2.74
C VAL A 188 -19.27 11.83 -2.00
N SER A 189 -20.06 10.92 -2.59
CA SER A 189 -21.30 10.42 -1.95
C SER A 189 -21.04 9.39 -0.86
N LYS A 190 -19.95 8.61 -0.95
CA LYS A 190 -19.60 7.58 0.05
C LYS A 190 -18.91 8.14 1.29
N TYR A 191 -18.14 9.17 1.11
CA TYR A 191 -17.36 9.80 2.17
C TYR A 191 -17.78 11.25 2.31
N PRO A 192 -18.96 11.51 2.90
CA PRO A 192 -19.47 12.86 3.05
C PRO A 192 -18.50 13.68 3.90
N TYR A 193 -18.13 14.83 3.39
CA TYR A 193 -17.32 15.79 4.11
C TYR A 193 -18.16 16.37 5.25
N LEU A 194 -17.70 16.15 6.49
CA LEU A 194 -18.31 16.76 7.66
C LEU A 194 -17.75 18.18 7.82
N ALA A 195 -18.48 19.16 7.33
CA ALA A 195 -18.11 20.54 7.52
C ALA A 195 -18.09 20.91 9.03
N LEU A 196 -17.14 21.75 9.42
CA LEU A 196 -17.16 22.34 10.75
C LEU A 196 -18.41 23.20 10.92
N THR A 197 -18.94 23.25 12.14
CA THR A 197 -19.95 24.28 12.48
C THR A 197 -19.33 25.66 12.37
N GLU A 198 -20.14 26.68 12.12
CA GLU A 198 -19.66 28.06 11.97
C GLU A 198 -18.84 28.54 13.19
N ASP A 199 -19.25 28.13 14.39
CA ASP A 199 -18.54 28.47 15.63
C ASP A 199 -17.20 27.73 15.75
N SER A 200 -17.15 26.44 15.40
CA SER A 200 -15.92 25.67 15.40
C SER A 200 -14.94 26.23 14.36
N GLU A 201 -15.43 26.58 13.17
CA GLU A 201 -14.60 27.22 12.13
C GLU A 201 -14.04 28.54 12.61
N LYS A 202 -14.85 29.41 13.21
CA LYS A 202 -14.39 30.69 13.81
C LYS A 202 -13.34 30.46 14.89
N GLN A 203 -13.53 29.46 15.76
CA GLN A 203 -12.56 29.13 16.81
C GLN A 203 -11.20 28.71 16.20
N VAL A 204 -11.21 27.81 15.22
CA VAL A 204 -9.98 27.36 14.54
C VAL A 204 -9.26 28.56 13.88
N LEU A 205 -9.99 29.40 13.15
CA LEU A 205 -9.40 30.57 12.46
C LEU A 205 -8.86 31.60 13.46
N LYS A 206 -9.55 31.84 14.57
CA LYS A 206 -9.05 32.73 15.65
C LYS A 206 -7.79 32.17 16.29
N HIS A 207 -7.78 30.90 16.63
CA HIS A 207 -6.61 30.24 17.23
C HIS A 207 -5.36 30.36 16.34
N ARG A 208 -5.55 30.39 15.01
CA ARG A 208 -4.50 30.56 14.02
C ARG A 208 -4.23 32.01 13.60
N ASN A 209 -4.88 32.98 14.20
CA ASN A 209 -4.84 34.40 13.80
C ASN A 209 -5.19 34.63 12.32
N CYS A 210 -6.06 33.81 11.77
CA CYS A 210 -6.44 33.78 10.35
C CYS A 210 -7.92 34.15 10.11
N ILE A 211 -8.61 34.74 11.08
CA ILE A 211 -10.07 35.02 10.95
C ILE A 211 -10.41 35.85 9.71
N VAL A 212 -9.49 36.71 9.29
CA VAL A 212 -9.67 37.60 8.14
C VAL A 212 -9.82 36.84 6.81
N ILE A 213 -9.30 35.62 6.70
CA ILE A 213 -9.38 34.84 5.46
C ILE A 213 -10.77 34.25 5.24
N LYS A 214 -11.64 34.21 6.25
CA LYS A 214 -12.94 33.55 6.19
C LYS A 214 -13.82 34.07 5.04
N ASN A 215 -13.66 35.34 4.68
CA ASN A 215 -14.46 35.98 3.64
C ASN A 215 -13.75 36.03 2.27
N LEU A 216 -12.60 35.38 2.13
CA LEU A 216 -11.87 35.34 0.86
C LEU A 216 -12.43 34.23 -0.06
N PRO A 217 -12.61 34.47 -1.37
CA PRO A 217 -13.06 33.46 -2.31
C PRO A 217 -12.17 32.21 -2.35
N ASP A 218 -10.86 32.37 -2.16
CA ASP A 218 -9.89 31.28 -2.13
C ASP A 218 -10.13 30.35 -0.95
N TYR A 219 -10.55 30.89 0.20
CA TYR A 219 -10.86 30.08 1.38
C TYR A 219 -12.08 29.17 1.12
N GLU A 220 -13.14 29.73 0.53
CA GLU A 220 -14.32 28.94 0.15
C GLU A 220 -14.00 27.89 -0.94
N THR A 221 -13.13 28.22 -1.87
CA THR A 221 -12.68 27.27 -2.89
C THR A 221 -11.88 26.14 -2.26
N ASN A 222 -10.97 26.42 -1.33
CA ASN A 222 -10.15 25.41 -0.66
C ASN A 222 -10.95 24.48 0.29
N LYS A 223 -12.14 24.90 0.71
CA LYS A 223 -13.05 24.05 1.49
C LYS A 223 -13.77 22.98 0.67
N LYS A 224 -13.78 23.08 -0.65
CA LYS A 224 -14.45 22.11 -1.52
C LYS A 224 -13.79 20.74 -1.41
N VAL A 225 -14.61 19.71 -1.24
CA VAL A 225 -14.17 18.31 -1.04
C VAL A 225 -13.45 17.73 -2.27
N ASP A 226 -13.71 18.28 -3.45
CA ASP A 226 -13.20 17.81 -4.74
C ASP A 226 -11.88 18.49 -5.17
N THR A 227 -11.30 19.35 -4.33
CA THR A 227 -9.96 19.89 -4.61
C THR A 227 -8.88 18.82 -4.50
N PRO A 228 -7.75 18.93 -5.20
CA PRO A 228 -6.69 17.91 -5.18
C PRO A 228 -6.22 17.53 -3.78
N THR A 229 -6.00 18.51 -2.89
CA THR A 229 -5.61 18.26 -1.50
C THR A 229 -6.71 17.49 -0.75
N ASN A 230 -7.95 17.98 -0.80
CA ASN A 230 -9.05 17.37 -0.05
C ASN A 230 -9.40 15.97 -0.58
N ARG A 231 -9.23 15.70 -1.87
CA ARG A 231 -9.36 14.33 -2.40
C ARG A 231 -8.37 13.36 -1.74
N VAL A 232 -7.12 13.76 -1.53
CA VAL A 232 -6.16 12.91 -0.80
C VAL A 232 -6.59 12.73 0.65
N LEU A 233 -6.93 13.83 1.34
CA LEU A 233 -7.27 13.82 2.76
C LEU A 233 -8.54 12.99 3.04
N THR A 234 -9.55 13.12 2.21
CA THR A 234 -10.84 12.44 2.41
C THR A 234 -10.88 11.04 1.78
N SER A 235 -10.11 10.79 0.73
CA SER A 235 -10.07 9.50 0.05
C SER A 235 -9.01 8.56 0.60
N MET A 236 -7.74 8.93 0.47
CA MET A 236 -6.62 8.06 0.87
C MET A 236 -6.56 7.91 2.39
N LEU A 237 -6.84 8.97 3.12
CA LEU A 237 -6.81 8.99 4.58
C LEU A 237 -8.17 8.69 5.23
N CYS A 238 -9.22 8.33 4.48
CA CYS A 238 -10.38 7.76 5.13
C CYS A 238 -9.97 6.49 5.91
N ARG A 239 -10.54 6.28 7.09
CA ARG A 239 -10.05 5.31 8.07
C ARG A 239 -9.83 3.92 7.48
N GLU A 240 -10.80 3.40 6.72
CA GLU A 240 -10.73 2.06 6.15
C GLU A 240 -9.65 1.93 5.08
N ARG A 241 -9.50 2.94 4.20
CA ARG A 241 -8.48 2.92 3.14
C ARG A 241 -7.09 3.13 3.72
N PHE A 242 -6.95 4.01 4.71
CA PHE A 242 -5.67 4.25 5.37
C PHE A 242 -5.21 3.00 6.13
N LEU A 243 -6.11 2.34 6.86
CA LEU A 243 -5.79 1.05 7.49
C LEU A 243 -5.42 -0.02 6.47
N PHE A 244 -6.13 -0.08 5.34
CA PHE A 244 -5.79 -1.00 4.25
C PHE A 244 -4.39 -0.72 3.69
N LEU A 245 -4.08 0.55 3.43
CA LEU A 245 -2.77 0.98 2.94
C LEU A 245 -1.66 0.65 3.95
N LEU A 246 -1.87 0.97 5.24
CA LEU A 246 -0.91 0.66 6.31
C LEU A 246 -0.64 -0.84 6.42
N ARG A 247 -1.64 -1.68 6.24
CA ARG A 247 -1.47 -3.12 6.37
C ARG A 247 -0.85 -3.78 5.16
N TYR A 248 -1.24 -3.38 3.95
CA TYR A 248 -0.88 -4.08 2.71
C TYR A 248 -0.11 -3.24 1.72
N GLY A 249 -0.11 -1.92 1.86
CA GLY A 249 0.33 -0.99 0.82
C GLY A 249 1.82 -0.71 0.77
N PHE A 250 2.61 -1.23 1.71
CA PHE A 250 4.06 -1.03 1.72
C PHE A 250 4.80 -2.32 1.42
N ALA A 251 5.87 -2.21 0.65
CA ALA A 251 6.78 -3.30 0.32
C ALA A 251 8.22 -2.87 0.60
N TYR A 252 9.00 -3.77 1.19
CA TYR A 252 10.45 -3.62 1.32
C TYR A 252 11.11 -4.48 0.27
N VAL A 253 11.91 -3.86 -0.58
CA VAL A 253 12.47 -4.45 -1.80
C VAL A 253 13.98 -4.50 -1.69
N ASN A 254 14.55 -5.69 -1.76
CA ASN A 254 16.00 -5.87 -1.83
C ASN A 254 16.41 -5.83 -3.31
N ARG A 255 17.09 -4.76 -3.72
CA ARG A 255 17.67 -4.61 -5.06
C ARG A 255 19.12 -4.97 -5.04
N THR A 256 19.50 -5.99 -5.80
CA THR A 256 20.90 -6.34 -6.01
C THR A 256 21.34 -5.77 -7.36
N ILE A 257 22.35 -4.93 -7.33
CA ILE A 257 22.98 -4.33 -8.52
C ILE A 257 24.37 -4.92 -8.64
N GLU A 258 24.69 -5.45 -9.80
CA GLU A 258 26.03 -5.89 -10.15
C GLU A 258 26.81 -4.70 -10.71
N LEU A 259 27.96 -4.38 -10.11
CA LEU A 259 28.83 -3.30 -10.54
C LEU A 259 29.74 -3.77 -11.68
N GLU A 260 30.40 -2.82 -12.37
CA GLU A 260 31.30 -3.08 -13.48
C GLU A 260 32.49 -3.99 -13.12
N ASP A 261 32.88 -4.02 -11.85
CA ASP A 261 33.94 -4.90 -11.32
C ASP A 261 33.43 -6.30 -10.94
N GLY A 262 32.14 -6.62 -11.20
CA GLY A 262 31.54 -7.89 -10.85
C GLY A 262 31.08 -8.01 -9.37
N SER A 263 31.33 -6.99 -8.55
CA SER A 263 30.82 -6.96 -7.18
C SER A 263 29.31 -6.71 -7.15
N LYS A 264 28.62 -7.24 -6.12
CA LYS A 264 27.18 -7.09 -5.96
C LYS A 264 26.87 -6.24 -4.74
N ILE A 265 26.12 -5.16 -4.95
CA ILE A 265 25.59 -4.33 -3.87
C ILE A 265 24.11 -4.57 -3.74
N THR A 266 23.68 -4.93 -2.53
CA THR A 266 22.23 -5.05 -2.22
C THR A 266 21.79 -3.81 -1.46
N THR A 267 20.82 -3.10 -2.02
CA THR A 267 20.18 -1.93 -1.42
C THR A 267 18.75 -2.27 -1.00
N LEU A 268 18.34 -1.76 0.17
CA LEU A 268 16.96 -1.87 0.63
C LEU A 268 16.20 -0.62 0.17
N GLU A 269 15.06 -0.84 -0.47
CA GLU A 269 14.10 0.20 -0.85
C GLU A 269 12.78 -0.04 -0.13
N LYS A 270 12.06 1.04 0.18
CA LYS A 270 10.69 0.98 0.65
C LYS A 270 9.76 1.57 -0.42
N HIS A 271 8.76 0.81 -0.79
CA HIS A 271 7.78 1.21 -1.80
C HIS A 271 6.40 1.33 -1.17
N VAL A 272 5.62 2.30 -1.63
CA VAL A 272 4.20 2.42 -1.32
C VAL A 272 3.38 2.15 -2.59
N MET A 273 2.22 1.51 -2.45
CA MET A 273 1.26 1.30 -3.55
C MET A 273 1.01 2.60 -4.31
N ARG A 274 1.03 2.54 -5.64
CA ARG A 274 0.46 3.60 -6.48
C ARG A 274 -1.07 3.59 -6.36
N TYR A 275 -1.73 4.73 -6.62
CA TYR A 275 -3.19 4.83 -6.50
C TYR A 275 -3.93 3.77 -7.34
N GLN A 276 -3.44 3.46 -8.57
CA GLN A 276 -4.03 2.41 -9.41
C GLN A 276 -4.00 1.05 -8.72
N GLN A 277 -2.88 0.71 -8.06
CA GLN A 277 -2.73 -0.55 -7.33
C GLN A 277 -3.62 -0.61 -6.10
N LEU A 278 -3.74 0.51 -5.38
CA LEU A 278 -4.64 0.63 -4.22
C LEU A 278 -6.09 0.37 -4.63
N PHE A 279 -6.58 1.09 -5.65
CA PHE A 279 -7.96 0.96 -6.10
C PHE A 279 -8.26 -0.39 -6.73
N ALA A 280 -7.30 -0.98 -7.48
CA ALA A 280 -7.44 -2.33 -8.00
C ALA A 280 -7.53 -3.37 -6.88
N SER A 281 -6.68 -3.28 -5.86
CA SER A 281 -6.72 -4.20 -4.71
C SER A 281 -8.03 -4.10 -3.93
N LEU A 282 -8.53 -2.89 -3.72
CA LEU A 282 -9.84 -2.65 -3.08
C LEU A 282 -10.99 -3.20 -3.94
N ALA A 283 -10.92 -3.00 -5.27
CA ALA A 283 -11.93 -3.49 -6.20
C ALA A 283 -11.96 -5.02 -6.24
N ILE A 284 -10.80 -5.70 -6.27
CA ILE A 284 -10.69 -7.16 -6.20
C ILE A 284 -11.41 -7.67 -4.94
N ARG A 285 -11.06 -7.15 -3.76
CA ARG A 285 -11.70 -7.57 -2.50
C ARG A 285 -13.21 -7.32 -2.48
N LYS A 286 -13.66 -6.17 -3.00
CA LYS A 286 -15.08 -5.83 -3.10
C LYS A 286 -15.83 -6.78 -4.03
N LYS A 287 -15.23 -7.19 -5.16
CA LYS A 287 -15.85 -8.15 -6.09
C LYS A 287 -15.90 -9.55 -5.47
N LEU A 288 -14.82 -9.99 -4.84
CA LEU A 288 -14.76 -11.27 -4.14
C LEU A 288 -15.79 -11.36 -3.00
N SER A 289 -16.00 -10.29 -2.23
CA SER A 289 -17.02 -10.26 -1.17
C SER A 289 -18.45 -10.39 -1.71
N LYS A 290 -18.66 -10.12 -3.00
CA LYS A 290 -19.94 -10.32 -3.72
C LYS A 290 -20.01 -11.66 -4.47
N GLY A 291 -19.04 -12.56 -4.26
CA GLY A 291 -18.97 -13.86 -4.93
C GLY A 291 -18.45 -13.83 -6.38
N VAL A 292 -18.01 -12.66 -6.88
CA VAL A 292 -17.46 -12.55 -8.23
C VAL A 292 -16.01 -13.02 -8.21
N LYS A 293 -15.72 -14.11 -8.91
CA LYS A 293 -14.40 -14.77 -8.94
C LYS A 293 -13.56 -14.47 -10.20
N SER A 294 -14.10 -13.74 -11.17
CA SER A 294 -13.38 -13.42 -12.42
C SER A 294 -13.49 -11.94 -12.74
N GLY A 295 -12.40 -11.35 -13.24
CA GLY A 295 -12.36 -9.94 -13.62
C GLY A 295 -11.09 -9.54 -14.35
N ILE A 296 -11.15 -8.37 -14.95
CA ILE A 296 -10.05 -7.76 -15.70
C ILE A 296 -9.61 -6.48 -14.99
N ILE A 297 -8.32 -6.34 -14.77
CA ILE A 297 -7.68 -5.11 -14.35
C ILE A 297 -7.02 -4.48 -15.57
N TRP A 298 -7.63 -3.41 -16.03
CA TRP A 298 -7.12 -2.63 -17.15
C TRP A 298 -6.21 -1.51 -16.65
N HIS A 299 -4.92 -1.76 -16.73
CA HIS A 299 -3.89 -0.79 -16.35
C HIS A 299 -2.87 -0.63 -17.48
N THR A 300 -2.48 0.60 -17.77
CA THR A 300 -1.46 0.91 -18.78
C THR A 300 -0.15 0.16 -18.52
N GLN A 301 0.64 -0.04 -19.57
CA GLN A 301 1.98 -0.60 -19.43
C GLN A 301 2.83 0.29 -18.48
N GLY A 302 3.66 -0.34 -17.65
CA GLY A 302 4.47 0.37 -16.64
C GLY A 302 3.71 0.82 -15.37
N SER A 303 2.41 0.52 -15.23
CA SER A 303 1.65 0.82 -14.02
C SER A 303 2.01 -0.03 -12.81
N GLY A 304 2.85 -1.06 -12.98
CA GLY A 304 3.26 -1.98 -11.92
C GLY A 304 2.26 -3.11 -11.68
N LYS A 305 1.80 -3.79 -12.74
CA LYS A 305 0.89 -4.96 -12.65
C LYS A 305 1.49 -6.09 -11.80
N THR A 306 2.79 -6.39 -11.93
CA THR A 306 3.49 -7.38 -11.10
C THR A 306 3.47 -7.00 -9.62
N ALA A 307 3.71 -5.72 -9.31
CA ALA A 307 3.62 -5.24 -7.92
C ALA A 307 2.17 -5.32 -7.39
N LEU A 308 1.15 -5.10 -8.23
CA LEU A 308 -0.24 -5.31 -7.84
C LEU A 308 -0.50 -6.78 -7.44
N ALA A 309 0.06 -7.75 -8.18
CA ALA A 309 -0.04 -9.16 -7.81
C ALA A 309 0.58 -9.41 -6.44
N TYR A 310 1.79 -8.87 -6.17
CA TYR A 310 2.43 -8.95 -4.86
C TYR A 310 1.54 -8.43 -3.73
N TYR A 311 1.00 -7.22 -3.86
CA TYR A 311 0.12 -6.65 -2.84
C TYR A 311 -1.18 -7.46 -2.68
N SER A 312 -1.68 -8.00 -3.78
CA SER A 312 -2.88 -8.85 -3.78
C SER A 312 -2.62 -10.17 -3.06
N VAL A 313 -1.46 -10.80 -3.23
CA VAL A 313 -1.07 -12.01 -2.47
C VAL A 313 -1.21 -11.77 -0.98
N ARG A 314 -0.61 -10.70 -0.46
CA ARG A 314 -0.69 -10.36 0.97
C ARG A 314 -2.13 -10.11 1.44
N SER A 315 -2.88 -9.31 0.70
CA SER A 315 -4.24 -8.93 1.11
C SER A 315 -5.24 -10.08 0.95
N LEU A 316 -5.07 -10.95 -0.04
CA LEU A 316 -5.95 -12.09 -0.26
C LEU A 316 -5.63 -13.27 0.68
N THR A 317 -4.37 -13.44 1.08
CA THR A 317 -4.02 -14.39 2.14
C THR A 317 -4.82 -14.09 3.40
N ASP A 318 -4.81 -12.83 3.86
CA ASP A 318 -5.61 -12.43 5.02
C ASP A 318 -7.12 -12.52 4.79
N TYR A 319 -7.57 -12.19 3.57
CA TYR A 319 -8.99 -12.25 3.21
C TYR A 319 -9.54 -13.68 3.33
N TYR A 320 -8.79 -14.67 2.85
CA TYR A 320 -9.20 -16.07 2.90
C TYR A 320 -8.89 -16.73 4.24
N ALA A 321 -7.81 -16.36 4.92
CA ALA A 321 -7.51 -16.84 6.27
C ALA A 321 -8.64 -16.54 7.26
N LYS A 322 -9.28 -15.36 7.16
CA LYS A 322 -10.48 -15.02 7.94
C LYS A 322 -11.70 -15.90 7.64
N ARG A 323 -11.64 -16.71 6.59
CA ARG A 323 -12.67 -17.66 6.13
C ARG A 323 -12.22 -19.11 6.26
N GLU A 324 -11.15 -19.32 7.05
CA GLU A 324 -10.55 -20.64 7.28
C GLU A 324 -10.16 -21.35 5.97
N THR A 325 -9.80 -20.58 4.94
CA THR A 325 -9.47 -21.06 3.61
C THR A 325 -8.00 -20.77 3.31
N ALA A 326 -7.23 -21.79 2.97
CA ALA A 326 -5.87 -21.65 2.46
C ALA A 326 -5.89 -21.11 1.02
N VAL A 327 -4.81 -20.46 0.60
CA VAL A 327 -4.73 -19.89 -0.76
C VAL A 327 -3.45 -20.32 -1.45
N LYS A 328 -3.58 -20.74 -2.72
CA LYS A 328 -2.46 -20.91 -3.64
C LYS A 328 -2.51 -19.84 -4.73
N PHE A 329 -1.39 -19.21 -5.01
CA PHE A 329 -1.27 -18.12 -5.99
C PHE A 329 -0.46 -18.57 -7.20
N TYR A 330 -0.95 -18.23 -8.39
CA TYR A 330 -0.32 -18.50 -9.67
C TYR A 330 -0.21 -17.21 -10.47
N PHE A 331 0.98 -16.91 -10.97
CA PHE A 331 1.23 -15.78 -11.87
C PHE A 331 1.59 -16.34 -13.24
N ILE A 332 0.68 -16.19 -14.20
CA ILE A 332 0.78 -16.78 -15.53
C ILE A 332 1.30 -15.74 -16.50
N VAL A 333 2.37 -16.06 -17.18
CA VAL A 333 3.02 -15.23 -18.20
C VAL A 333 3.14 -15.98 -19.54
N ASP A 334 3.25 -15.22 -20.63
CA ASP A 334 3.35 -15.75 -21.99
C ASP A 334 4.80 -15.90 -22.51
N ARG A 335 5.82 -15.43 -21.78
CA ARG A 335 7.23 -15.44 -22.20
C ARG A 335 8.18 -15.79 -21.06
N ILE A 336 9.30 -16.46 -21.40
CA ILE A 336 10.35 -16.82 -20.43
C ILE A 336 10.94 -15.58 -19.76
N ALA A 337 11.29 -14.57 -20.54
CA ALA A 337 11.85 -13.32 -19.98
C ALA A 337 10.91 -12.63 -18.97
N LEU A 338 9.58 -12.69 -19.18
CA LEU A 338 8.60 -12.16 -18.23
C LEU A 338 8.50 -13.04 -16.98
N MET A 339 8.71 -14.35 -17.09
CA MET A 339 8.75 -15.27 -15.95
C MET A 339 9.94 -14.95 -15.05
N GLU A 340 11.13 -14.77 -15.61
CA GLU A 340 12.33 -14.39 -14.86
C GLU A 340 12.15 -13.04 -14.18
N GLN A 341 11.74 -12.03 -14.93
CA GLN A 341 11.49 -10.69 -14.40
C GLN A 341 10.46 -10.69 -13.26
N ALA A 342 9.35 -11.41 -13.41
CA ALA A 342 8.32 -11.49 -12.38
C ALA A 342 8.83 -12.22 -11.14
N SER A 343 9.60 -13.31 -11.33
CA SER A 343 10.21 -14.07 -10.25
C SER A 343 11.16 -13.21 -9.42
N ASP A 344 12.06 -12.48 -10.09
CA ASP A 344 13.01 -11.57 -9.43
C ASP A 344 12.28 -10.48 -8.65
N GLU A 345 11.24 -9.90 -9.23
CA GLU A 345 10.42 -8.87 -8.57
C GLU A 345 9.70 -9.42 -7.32
N PHE A 346 9.18 -10.65 -7.35
CA PHE A 346 8.55 -11.26 -6.19
C PHE A 346 9.56 -11.65 -5.11
N VAL A 347 10.69 -12.24 -5.49
CA VAL A 347 11.78 -12.58 -4.55
C VAL A 347 12.34 -11.32 -3.89
N ALA A 348 12.58 -10.27 -4.66
CA ALA A 348 13.07 -8.99 -4.12
C ALA A 348 12.13 -8.40 -3.06
N ARG A 349 10.83 -8.70 -3.13
CA ARG A 349 9.80 -8.30 -2.16
C ARG A 349 9.58 -9.31 -1.02
N GLY A 350 10.34 -10.39 -1.01
CA GLY A 350 10.31 -11.39 0.07
C GLY A 350 9.22 -12.45 -0.05
N LEU A 351 8.63 -12.65 -1.23
CA LEU A 351 7.80 -13.84 -1.49
C LEU A 351 8.70 -15.05 -1.75
N VAL A 352 8.20 -16.23 -1.40
CA VAL A 352 8.75 -17.49 -1.87
C VAL A 352 8.21 -17.72 -3.28
N VAL A 353 9.12 -17.93 -4.24
CA VAL A 353 8.75 -18.10 -5.65
C VAL A 353 9.10 -19.51 -6.11
N ARG A 354 8.13 -20.18 -6.71
CA ARG A 354 8.32 -21.46 -7.41
C ARG A 354 8.09 -21.27 -8.90
N ASN A 355 9.11 -21.54 -9.70
CA ASN A 355 9.01 -21.51 -11.15
C ASN A 355 8.52 -22.87 -11.66
N VAL A 356 7.39 -22.88 -12.33
CA VAL A 356 6.81 -24.09 -12.91
C VAL A 356 7.25 -24.19 -14.37
N ASN A 357 8.09 -25.18 -14.65
CA ASN A 357 8.72 -25.36 -15.95
C ASN A 357 8.12 -26.49 -16.80
N SER A 358 7.28 -27.33 -16.21
CA SER A 358 6.61 -28.42 -16.91
C SER A 358 5.11 -28.45 -16.60
N ARG A 359 4.34 -29.00 -17.54
CA ARG A 359 2.91 -29.26 -17.37
C ARG A 359 2.65 -30.17 -16.17
N ASP A 360 3.44 -31.24 -16.07
CA ASP A 360 3.25 -32.27 -15.04
C ASP A 360 3.48 -31.66 -13.63
N ASP A 361 4.45 -30.77 -13.49
CA ASP A 361 4.68 -30.04 -12.23
C ASP A 361 3.48 -29.14 -11.89
N LEU A 362 2.94 -28.42 -12.89
CA LEU A 362 1.75 -27.59 -12.68
C LEU A 362 0.55 -28.45 -12.28
N MET A 363 0.31 -29.54 -13.00
CA MET A 363 -0.83 -30.43 -12.73
C MET A 363 -0.69 -31.14 -11.39
N LYS A 364 0.51 -31.53 -11.00
CA LYS A 364 0.81 -32.10 -9.69
C LYS A 364 0.46 -31.09 -8.58
N ASP A 365 0.87 -29.83 -8.74
CA ASP A 365 0.59 -28.80 -7.76
C ASP A 365 -0.90 -28.44 -7.68
N ILE A 366 -1.60 -28.38 -8.82
CA ILE A 366 -3.04 -28.11 -8.85
C ILE A 366 -3.84 -29.24 -8.19
N ARG A 367 -3.41 -30.50 -8.36
CA ARG A 367 -4.04 -31.66 -7.71
C ARG A 367 -3.71 -31.74 -6.23
N ASP A 368 -2.57 -31.21 -5.82
CA ASP A 368 -2.19 -31.16 -4.41
C ASP A 368 -3.07 -30.14 -3.68
N THR A 369 -3.94 -30.64 -2.81
CA THR A 369 -4.82 -29.85 -1.95
C THR A 369 -4.20 -29.47 -0.63
N THR A 370 -2.94 -29.84 -0.39
CA THR A 370 -2.22 -29.52 0.84
C THR A 370 -1.91 -28.02 0.85
N PRO A 371 -2.26 -27.30 1.92
CA PRO A 371 -1.80 -25.92 2.06
C PRO A 371 -0.27 -25.89 2.05
N VAL A 372 0.31 -25.04 1.21
CA VAL A 372 1.76 -24.88 1.19
C VAL A 372 2.17 -24.16 2.45
N VAL A 373 2.66 -24.90 3.43
CA VAL A 373 3.35 -24.36 4.60
C VAL A 373 4.84 -24.48 4.31
N ASN A 374 5.43 -23.40 3.74
CA ASN A 374 6.88 -23.37 3.68
C ASN A 374 7.45 -23.18 5.10
N SER A 375 8.65 -23.70 5.35
CA SER A 375 9.32 -23.68 6.65
C SER A 375 9.54 -22.27 7.21
N GLU A 376 9.35 -21.23 6.39
CA GLU A 376 9.58 -19.83 6.76
C GLU A 376 8.29 -19.06 7.06
N GLY A 377 7.09 -19.65 6.86
CA GLY A 377 5.80 -18.97 7.06
C GLY A 377 5.55 -17.78 6.12
N LYS A 378 6.34 -17.65 5.06
CA LYS A 378 6.20 -16.60 4.06
C LYS A 378 5.14 -16.96 3.02
N ALA A 379 4.48 -15.94 2.47
CA ALA A 379 3.57 -16.15 1.34
C ALA A 379 4.33 -16.65 0.10
N GLU A 380 3.72 -17.59 -0.64
CA GLU A 380 4.30 -18.23 -1.81
C GLU A 380 3.50 -17.88 -3.05
N ILE A 381 4.17 -17.75 -4.19
CA ILE A 381 3.57 -17.59 -5.52
C ILE A 381 4.27 -18.48 -6.54
N MET A 382 3.49 -19.14 -7.39
CA MET A 382 4.01 -19.90 -8.51
C MET A 382 4.01 -19.06 -9.77
N VAL A 383 5.15 -18.99 -10.46
CA VAL A 383 5.27 -18.31 -11.73
C VAL A 383 5.30 -19.35 -12.85
N VAL A 384 4.36 -19.24 -13.78
CA VAL A 384 4.08 -20.24 -14.81
C VAL A 384 4.23 -19.63 -16.20
N ASN A 385 5.12 -20.17 -17.02
CA ASN A 385 5.20 -19.80 -18.43
C ASN A 385 4.29 -20.69 -19.28
N ILE A 386 3.20 -20.09 -19.78
CA ILE A 386 2.19 -20.83 -20.54
C ILE A 386 2.63 -21.19 -21.96
N GLN A 387 3.66 -20.55 -22.53
CA GLN A 387 4.13 -20.89 -23.88
C GLN A 387 4.59 -22.33 -24.00
N LYS A 388 5.16 -22.87 -22.92
CA LYS A 388 5.63 -24.27 -22.88
C LYS A 388 4.51 -25.30 -23.03
N PHE A 389 3.24 -24.88 -22.94
CA PHE A 389 2.07 -25.78 -22.94
C PHE A 389 1.09 -25.48 -24.08
N LYS A 390 1.40 -24.57 -25.00
CA LYS A 390 0.48 -24.10 -26.06
C LYS A 390 0.00 -25.20 -27.00
N GLU A 391 0.79 -26.24 -27.26
CA GLU A 391 0.50 -27.30 -28.20
C GLU A 391 -0.35 -28.43 -27.61
N ASP A 392 -0.64 -28.38 -26.31
CA ASP A 392 -1.35 -29.46 -25.64
C ASP A 392 -2.83 -29.12 -25.47
N SER A 393 -3.64 -29.76 -26.34
CA SER A 393 -5.11 -29.65 -26.32
C SER A 393 -5.79 -30.66 -25.38
N THR A 394 -5.03 -31.39 -24.56
CA THR A 394 -5.60 -32.40 -23.67
C THR A 394 -6.52 -31.79 -22.65
N LYS A 395 -7.75 -32.30 -22.56
CA LYS A 395 -8.70 -31.86 -21.53
C LYS A 395 -8.14 -32.14 -20.14
N ILE A 396 -8.08 -31.12 -19.33
CA ILE A 396 -7.68 -31.23 -17.94
C ILE A 396 -8.91 -31.64 -17.13
N GLN A 397 -8.83 -32.79 -16.47
CA GLN A 397 -9.82 -33.21 -15.50
C GLN A 397 -9.26 -32.92 -14.11
N ILE A 398 -9.85 -31.95 -13.41
CA ILE A 398 -9.65 -31.78 -11.98
C ILE A 398 -10.78 -32.60 -11.34
N GLU A 399 -10.40 -33.63 -10.58
CA GLU A 399 -11.38 -34.46 -9.87
C GLU A 399 -12.26 -33.58 -8.98
N SER A 400 -13.54 -33.85 -8.96
CA SER A 400 -14.59 -33.12 -8.25
C SER A 400 -14.57 -33.33 -6.72
N GLY A 401 -13.39 -33.33 -6.14
CA GLY A 401 -13.14 -33.35 -4.70
C GLY A 401 -12.43 -32.07 -4.25
N TYR A 402 -12.94 -30.91 -4.66
CA TYR A 402 -12.39 -29.63 -4.19
C TYR A 402 -12.41 -29.61 -2.67
N ASN A 403 -11.26 -29.58 -2.06
CA ASN A 403 -11.19 -29.30 -0.64
C ASN A 403 -11.74 -27.89 -0.44
N THR A 404 -12.89 -27.77 0.21
CA THR A 404 -13.59 -26.51 0.45
C THR A 404 -12.71 -25.48 1.18
N ASN A 405 -11.59 -25.92 1.74
CA ASN A 405 -10.65 -25.10 2.50
C ASN A 405 -9.45 -24.60 1.69
N LEU A 406 -9.44 -24.77 0.36
CA LEU A 406 -8.38 -24.27 -0.51
C LEU A 406 -8.93 -23.43 -1.65
N GLN A 407 -8.45 -22.20 -1.79
CA GLN A 407 -8.76 -21.31 -2.91
C GLN A 407 -7.54 -21.15 -3.81
N ARG A 408 -7.71 -21.31 -5.13
CA ARG A 408 -6.69 -20.96 -6.12
C ARG A 408 -6.96 -19.59 -6.69
N VAL A 409 -5.90 -18.77 -6.85
CA VAL A 409 -5.94 -17.42 -7.41
C VAL A 409 -4.95 -17.34 -8.56
N PHE A 410 -5.44 -17.09 -9.76
CA PHE A 410 -4.66 -16.93 -10.97
C PHE A 410 -4.58 -15.46 -11.34
N PHE A 411 -3.37 -14.92 -11.40
CA PHE A 411 -3.06 -13.66 -12.07
C PHE A 411 -2.57 -13.98 -13.48
N ILE A 412 -3.24 -13.46 -14.50
CA ILE A 412 -2.95 -13.74 -15.91
C ILE A 412 -2.42 -12.47 -16.53
N ASP A 413 -1.09 -12.40 -16.70
CA ASP A 413 -0.45 -11.20 -17.25
C ASP A 413 -0.58 -11.17 -18.77
N GLU A 414 -0.71 -9.93 -19.31
CA GLU A 414 -0.91 -9.63 -20.74
C GLU A 414 -2.01 -10.50 -21.38
N ALA A 415 -3.16 -10.61 -20.71
CA ALA A 415 -4.26 -11.51 -21.08
C ALA A 415 -4.81 -11.33 -22.51
N HIS A 416 -4.47 -10.22 -23.17
CA HIS A 416 -4.83 -9.96 -24.58
C HIS A 416 -3.92 -10.69 -25.59
N ARG A 417 -2.73 -11.17 -25.17
CA ARG A 417 -1.75 -11.78 -26.07
C ARG A 417 -1.92 -13.30 -26.14
N GLY A 418 -2.52 -13.77 -27.24
CA GLY A 418 -2.39 -15.17 -27.66
C GLY A 418 -3.11 -16.22 -26.82
N TYR A 419 -4.05 -15.82 -25.99
CA TYR A 419 -4.96 -16.76 -25.37
C TYR A 419 -6.09 -17.06 -26.36
N SER A 420 -5.91 -18.13 -27.17
CA SER A 420 -7.01 -18.61 -27.99
C SER A 420 -8.22 -18.89 -27.10
N PRO A 421 -9.41 -18.36 -27.40
CA PRO A 421 -10.59 -18.50 -26.56
C PRO A 421 -11.04 -19.96 -26.37
N GLN A 422 -10.62 -20.86 -27.23
CA GLN A 422 -11.02 -22.28 -27.21
C GLN A 422 -9.81 -23.17 -27.51
N GLY A 423 -9.67 -24.25 -26.75
CA GLY A 423 -8.73 -25.32 -27.02
C GLY A 423 -7.27 -25.11 -26.60
N SER A 424 -6.93 -23.96 -25.97
CA SER A 424 -5.60 -23.80 -25.40
C SER A 424 -5.50 -24.44 -24.01
N PHE A 425 -4.29 -24.84 -23.61
CA PHE A 425 -4.06 -25.40 -22.28
C PHE A 425 -4.58 -24.47 -21.16
N LEU A 426 -4.37 -23.15 -21.29
CA LEU A 426 -4.86 -22.19 -20.31
C LEU A 426 -6.39 -22.15 -20.26
N ALA A 427 -7.07 -22.13 -21.41
CA ALA A 427 -8.52 -22.15 -21.44
C ALA A 427 -9.05 -23.43 -20.76
N ASN A 428 -8.48 -24.59 -21.09
CA ASN A 428 -8.83 -25.87 -20.48
C ASN A 428 -8.58 -25.87 -18.95
N LEU A 429 -7.47 -25.27 -18.49
CA LEU A 429 -7.16 -25.14 -17.07
C LEU A 429 -8.18 -24.25 -16.35
N LEU A 430 -8.51 -23.10 -16.92
CA LEU A 430 -9.46 -22.16 -16.34
C LEU A 430 -10.91 -22.67 -16.38
N GLU A 431 -11.25 -23.50 -17.36
CA GLU A 431 -12.55 -24.21 -17.43
C GLU A 431 -12.64 -25.35 -16.42
N ALA A 432 -11.54 -26.09 -16.23
CA ALA A 432 -11.48 -27.19 -15.28
C ALA A 432 -11.62 -26.73 -13.83
N ASP A 433 -11.04 -25.57 -13.48
CA ASP A 433 -11.16 -24.97 -12.15
C ASP A 433 -12.18 -23.82 -12.17
N LYS A 434 -13.45 -24.15 -12.09
CA LYS A 434 -14.55 -23.17 -12.07
C LYS A 434 -14.58 -22.31 -10.81
N ASP A 435 -14.06 -22.83 -9.73
CA ASP A 435 -14.05 -22.16 -8.43
C ASP A 435 -12.83 -21.27 -8.19
N ALA A 436 -11.83 -21.33 -9.05
CA ALA A 436 -10.68 -20.46 -8.98
C ALA A 436 -11.03 -18.99 -9.18
N VAL A 437 -10.29 -18.13 -8.47
CA VAL A 437 -10.28 -16.70 -8.74
C VAL A 437 -9.36 -16.41 -9.93
N LYS A 438 -9.86 -15.66 -10.91
CA LYS A 438 -9.19 -15.36 -12.18
C LYS A 438 -9.10 -13.86 -12.38
N ILE A 439 -7.90 -13.31 -12.29
CA ILE A 439 -7.61 -11.88 -12.38
C ILE A 439 -6.74 -11.65 -13.61
N ALA A 440 -7.34 -11.21 -14.69
CA ALA A 440 -6.62 -10.83 -15.89
C ALA A 440 -6.00 -9.45 -15.73
N LEU A 441 -4.71 -9.32 -16.05
CA LEU A 441 -3.95 -8.08 -16.02
C LEU A 441 -3.59 -7.70 -17.46
N THR A 442 -4.00 -6.51 -17.92
CA THR A 442 -3.74 -6.12 -19.31
C THR A 442 -3.63 -4.60 -19.49
N GLY A 443 -2.82 -4.18 -20.45
CA GLY A 443 -2.76 -2.80 -20.91
C GLY A 443 -3.75 -2.48 -22.03
N THR A 444 -4.22 -3.50 -22.75
CA THR A 444 -5.07 -3.38 -23.94
C THR A 444 -6.12 -4.49 -23.93
N PRO A 445 -7.25 -4.33 -23.20
CA PRO A 445 -8.32 -5.32 -23.27
C PRO A 445 -8.96 -5.31 -24.66
N LEU A 446 -9.15 -6.49 -25.23
CA LEU A 446 -9.95 -6.65 -26.44
C LEU A 446 -11.42 -6.45 -26.06
N LEU A 447 -12.03 -5.38 -26.50
CA LEU A 447 -13.47 -5.17 -26.38
C LEU A 447 -14.16 -5.99 -27.49
N ARG A 448 -15.34 -6.57 -27.19
CA ARG A 448 -16.08 -7.46 -28.11
C ARG A 448 -16.47 -6.81 -29.45
N GLU A 449 -16.46 -5.48 -29.52
CA GLU A 449 -16.86 -4.71 -30.71
C GLU A 449 -15.80 -4.67 -31.83
N GLU A 450 -14.58 -5.20 -31.58
CA GLU A 450 -13.55 -5.29 -32.64
C GLU A 450 -13.51 -6.68 -33.32
N LYS A 451 -14.60 -7.45 -33.23
CA LYS A 451 -14.75 -8.78 -33.85
C LYS A 451 -15.87 -8.82 -34.91
N GLU A 452 -16.03 -7.74 -35.69
CA GLU A 452 -16.74 -7.83 -36.96
C GLU A 452 -15.78 -7.65 -38.13
#